data_1580eb6a78c181a979425ad4e5d41db8
#
_entry.id   1580eb6a78c181a979425ad4e5d41db8
#
_cell.length_a   1.000
_cell.length_b   1.000
_cell.length_c   1.000
_cell.angle_alpha   90.00
_cell.angle_beta   90.00
_cell.angle_gamma   90.00
#
_symmetry.space_group_name_H-M   'P 1'
#
loop_
_entity.id
_entity.type
_entity.pdbx_description
1 polymer ?
#
loop_
_entity_poly.entity_id
_entity_poly.type
_entity_poly.pdbx_seq_one_letter_code
_entity_poly.pdbx_strand_id
1 'polypeptide(L)'
;MGLFEDVLKGNESLIKNEDALDYEFLPKLLPYREQEQKYLATCIKPIFQNRSGRNLLIHGAPGIGKTAAVRFVLRELEEETDDIYPIYVNCWQKNSTYKVLLDICEQIGYKFTQNKKSIELMDVVQRIVNKTGAVFVFDEIDKAEDFDFLYFVLEEVYHKSVFLLTNFKSWLIELDERIKSRLTPEMVEFKQYNETETRGILKERLDYAFVAGVWNEDELEMIVKKTSQLKDIRSGLFLMREAALQAEEASKKKVEKTEVEKAIKKLDDFTVKNSTELAIDEQIILSVVKDQAGGRIGDLYKHYQKKN
;
A
#
# COMPACT_ATOMS: atom_id res chain seq x y z
N MET A 1 -12.95 -16.89 39.95
CA MET A 1 -12.65 -15.64 39.24
C MET A 1 -12.05 -16.02 37.89
N GLY A 2 -12.74 -15.74 36.83
CA GLY A 2 -12.28 -16.07 35.46
C GLY A 2 -11.19 -15.10 35.04
N LEU A 3 -10.19 -15.58 34.33
CA LEU A 3 -9.04 -14.82 33.83
C LEU A 3 -9.46 -13.52 33.08
N PHE A 4 -10.63 -13.53 32.47
CA PHE A 4 -11.18 -12.41 31.71
C PHE A 4 -12.09 -11.46 32.54
N GLU A 5 -12.55 -11.86 33.75
CA GLU A 5 -13.40 -10.99 34.58
C GLU A 5 -12.72 -9.71 35.01
N ASP A 6 -11.43 -9.77 35.34
CA ASP A 6 -10.66 -8.59 35.76
C ASP A 6 -10.17 -7.76 34.54
N VAL A 7 -9.91 -8.40 33.42
CA VAL A 7 -9.46 -7.74 32.17
C VAL A 7 -10.62 -7.01 31.47
N LEU A 8 -11.84 -7.51 31.59
CA LEU A 8 -13.06 -6.92 31.01
C LEU A 8 -13.76 -5.91 31.92
N LYS A 9 -13.28 -5.68 33.13
CA LYS A 9 -13.75 -4.59 34.00
C LYS A 9 -13.24 -3.25 33.48
N GLY A 10 -13.96 -2.77 32.59
CA GLY A 10 -13.92 -1.82 31.67
C GLY A 10 -13.51 -0.41 31.86
N ASN A 11 -12.63 0.04 31.05
CA ASN A 11 -12.52 1.43 30.72
C ASN A 11 -13.34 1.72 29.44
N GLU A 12 -13.95 2.90 29.37
CA GLU A 12 -14.47 3.41 28.12
C GLU A 12 -13.31 3.47 27.12
N SER A 13 -13.43 2.77 25.97
CA SER A 13 -12.37 2.80 24.95
C SER A 13 -12.18 4.21 24.41
N LEU A 14 -10.94 4.64 24.29
CA LEU A 14 -10.54 5.89 23.65
C LEU A 14 -10.68 5.80 22.13
N ILE A 15 -10.64 4.58 21.61
CA ILE A 15 -10.78 4.27 20.18
C ILE A 15 -12.25 3.95 19.91
N LYS A 16 -12.92 4.78 19.10
CA LYS A 16 -14.31 4.56 18.67
C LYS A 16 -14.42 3.71 17.39
N ASN A 17 -13.37 3.71 16.57
CA ASN A 17 -13.31 2.94 15.33
C ASN A 17 -11.84 2.56 15.03
N GLU A 18 -11.48 1.33 15.38
CA GLU A 18 -10.12 0.82 15.21
C GLU A 18 -9.78 0.59 13.73
N ASP A 19 -10.77 0.25 12.89
CA ASP A 19 -10.55 0.04 11.46
C ASP A 19 -9.96 1.28 10.78
N ALA A 20 -10.31 2.47 11.27
CA ALA A 20 -9.75 3.71 10.73
C ALA A 20 -8.23 3.85 10.92
N LEU A 21 -7.62 3.04 11.79
CA LEU A 21 -6.17 2.95 12.00
C LEU A 21 -5.54 1.80 11.21
N ASP A 22 -6.34 1.01 10.50
CA ASP A 22 -5.85 -0.04 9.62
C ASP A 22 -5.24 0.57 8.34
N TYR A 23 -4.23 -0.12 7.80
CA TYR A 23 -3.55 0.29 6.57
C TYR A 23 -4.42 0.12 5.33
N GLU A 24 -5.38 -0.80 5.39
CA GLU A 24 -6.33 -1.07 4.30
C GLU A 24 -7.56 -0.16 4.33
N PHE A 25 -7.77 0.56 5.41
CA PHE A 25 -8.91 1.46 5.51
C PHE A 25 -8.85 2.56 4.45
N LEU A 26 -9.88 2.62 3.63
CA LEU A 26 -10.04 3.65 2.61
C LEU A 26 -11.02 4.73 3.10
N PRO A 27 -10.56 5.95 3.40
CA PRO A 27 -11.45 7.03 3.84
C PRO A 27 -12.41 7.46 2.73
N LYS A 28 -13.46 8.21 3.11
CA LYS A 28 -14.41 8.75 2.13
C LYS A 28 -13.76 9.73 1.17
N LEU A 29 -12.84 10.54 1.65
CA LEU A 29 -12.00 11.43 0.86
C LEU A 29 -10.54 11.02 1.04
N LEU A 30 -9.73 11.15 0.02
CA LEU A 30 -8.30 10.90 0.08
C LEU A 30 -7.55 12.18 -0.30
N PRO A 31 -7.26 13.07 0.69
CA PRO A 31 -6.61 14.33 0.44
C PRO A 31 -5.15 14.16 -0.01
N TYR A 32 -4.63 15.20 -0.65
CA TYR A 32 -3.24 15.31 -1.13
C TYR A 32 -2.84 14.32 -2.23
N ARG A 33 -3.85 13.69 -2.88
CA ARG A 33 -3.67 12.81 -4.06
C ARG A 33 -4.69 13.13 -5.16
N GLU A 34 -5.34 14.30 -5.11
CA GLU A 34 -6.39 14.67 -6.05
C GLU A 34 -5.87 14.76 -7.49
N GLN A 35 -4.63 15.19 -7.68
CA GLN A 35 -4.02 15.29 -9.01
C GLN A 35 -3.75 13.91 -9.59
N GLU A 36 -3.15 13.01 -8.79
CA GLU A 36 -2.92 11.63 -9.17
C GLU A 36 -4.24 10.91 -9.45
N GLN A 37 -5.24 11.03 -8.58
CA GLN A 37 -6.57 10.42 -8.77
C GLN A 37 -7.22 10.91 -10.08
N LYS A 38 -7.21 12.22 -10.33
CA LYS A 38 -7.75 12.79 -11.57
C LYS A 38 -7.00 12.29 -12.80
N TYR A 39 -5.70 12.13 -12.69
CA TYR A 39 -4.90 11.59 -13.79
C TYR A 39 -5.24 10.11 -14.05
N LEU A 40 -5.34 9.27 -12.99
CA LEU A 40 -5.78 7.88 -13.11
C LEU A 40 -7.15 7.78 -13.78
N ALA A 41 -8.13 8.56 -13.34
CA ALA A 41 -9.46 8.61 -13.94
C ALA A 41 -9.42 9.04 -15.43
N THR A 42 -8.54 9.99 -15.78
CA THR A 42 -8.33 10.39 -17.18
C THR A 42 -7.80 9.25 -18.04
N CYS A 43 -6.95 8.38 -17.48
CA CYS A 43 -6.42 7.19 -18.17
C CYS A 43 -7.48 6.10 -18.38
N ILE A 44 -8.47 6.02 -17.50
CA ILE A 44 -9.61 5.10 -17.59
C ILE A 44 -10.68 5.60 -18.57
N LYS A 45 -10.88 6.92 -18.68
CA LYS A 45 -11.96 7.57 -19.45
C LYS A 45 -12.20 6.98 -20.85
N PRO A 46 -11.20 6.59 -21.67
CA PRO A 46 -11.47 6.05 -23.00
C PRO A 46 -12.29 4.74 -22.98
N ILE A 47 -12.29 3.97 -21.88
CA ILE A 47 -13.04 2.70 -21.78
C ILE A 47 -14.55 3.00 -21.84
N PHE A 48 -15.03 4.09 -21.25
CA PHE A 48 -16.44 4.53 -21.35
C PHE A 48 -16.88 4.81 -22.81
N GLN A 49 -15.92 4.93 -23.72
CA GLN A 49 -16.14 5.17 -25.13
C GLN A 49 -15.83 3.95 -25.99
N ASN A 50 -15.82 2.75 -25.40
CA ASN A 50 -15.43 1.49 -26.04
C ASN A 50 -14.05 1.56 -26.73
N ARG A 51 -13.08 2.22 -26.07
CA ARG A 51 -11.68 2.29 -26.51
C ARG A 51 -10.78 1.81 -25.38
N SER A 52 -9.58 1.36 -25.71
CA SER A 52 -8.58 1.06 -24.69
C SER A 52 -8.16 2.34 -23.98
N GLY A 53 -8.04 2.26 -22.66
CA GLY A 53 -7.46 3.31 -21.84
C GLY A 53 -5.92 3.27 -21.91
N ARG A 54 -5.27 3.98 -20.99
CA ARG A 54 -3.81 4.03 -20.91
C ARG A 54 -3.30 3.03 -19.86
N ASN A 55 -2.15 2.45 -20.14
CA ASN A 55 -1.45 1.62 -19.16
C ASN A 55 -0.48 2.47 -18.36
N LEU A 56 -0.38 2.19 -17.07
CA LEU A 56 0.44 2.97 -16.14
C LEU A 56 1.40 2.07 -15.35
N LEU A 57 2.61 2.57 -15.10
CA LEU A 57 3.48 2.08 -14.04
C LEU A 57 3.55 3.13 -12.94
N ILE A 58 2.89 2.84 -11.83
CA ILE A 58 2.80 3.70 -10.65
C ILE A 58 3.91 3.27 -9.69
N HIS A 59 4.84 4.17 -9.42
CA HIS A 59 6.00 3.86 -8.56
C HIS A 59 6.24 4.93 -7.49
N GLY A 60 7.00 4.55 -6.48
CA GLY A 60 7.39 5.43 -5.37
C GLY A 60 7.57 4.65 -4.07
N ALA A 61 8.06 5.28 -3.02
CA ALA A 61 8.37 4.65 -1.75
C ALA A 61 7.17 3.91 -1.13
N PRO A 62 7.37 2.94 -0.24
CA PRO A 62 6.28 2.35 0.55
C PRO A 62 5.58 3.41 1.41
N GLY A 63 4.32 3.18 1.77
CA GLY A 63 3.56 4.00 2.73
C GLY A 63 3.17 5.41 2.27
N ILE A 64 3.30 5.75 0.96
CA ILE A 64 2.98 7.07 0.40
C ILE A 64 1.59 7.15 -0.26
N GLY A 65 0.76 6.13 -0.08
CA GLY A 65 -0.64 6.15 -0.53
C GLY A 65 -0.90 5.73 -1.98
N LYS A 66 0.02 5.02 -2.66
CA LYS A 66 -0.20 4.49 -4.04
C LYS A 66 -1.45 3.60 -4.11
N THR A 67 -1.46 2.54 -3.30
CA THR A 67 -2.58 1.59 -3.20
C THR A 67 -3.88 2.28 -2.84
N ALA A 68 -3.85 3.17 -1.85
CA ALA A 68 -5.04 3.90 -1.41
C ALA A 68 -5.63 4.77 -2.53
N ALA A 69 -4.79 5.50 -3.28
CA ALA A 69 -5.24 6.34 -4.38
C ALA A 69 -5.87 5.53 -5.52
N VAL A 70 -5.27 4.40 -5.86
CA VAL A 70 -5.81 3.54 -6.93
C VAL A 70 -7.12 2.87 -6.50
N ARG A 71 -7.19 2.32 -5.28
CA ARG A 71 -8.42 1.73 -4.74
C ARG A 71 -9.54 2.77 -4.60
N PHE A 72 -9.19 4.02 -4.27
CA PHE A 72 -10.16 5.12 -4.27
C PHE A 72 -10.76 5.33 -5.66
N VAL A 73 -9.92 5.41 -6.70
CA VAL A 73 -10.40 5.59 -8.09
C VAL A 73 -11.22 4.39 -8.57
N LEU A 74 -10.85 3.17 -8.18
CA LEU A 74 -11.65 1.98 -8.51
C LEU A 74 -13.03 2.00 -7.83
N ARG A 75 -13.12 2.42 -6.57
CA ARG A 75 -14.39 2.59 -5.87
C ARG A 75 -15.29 3.63 -6.55
N GLU A 76 -14.73 4.80 -6.90
CA GLU A 76 -15.48 5.83 -7.63
C GLU A 76 -15.94 5.33 -9.02
N LEU A 77 -15.11 4.49 -9.69
CA LEU A 77 -15.50 3.86 -10.95
C LEU A 77 -16.66 2.88 -10.76
N GLU A 78 -16.65 2.09 -9.71
CA GLU A 78 -17.69 1.12 -9.36
C GLU A 78 -19.02 1.82 -9.00
N GLU A 79 -18.94 3.00 -8.35
CA GLU A 79 -20.12 3.85 -8.06
C GLU A 79 -20.68 4.53 -9.32
N GLU A 80 -19.83 4.80 -10.34
CA GLU A 80 -20.23 5.50 -11.58
C GLU A 80 -20.85 4.56 -12.61
N THR A 81 -20.41 3.30 -12.70
CA THR A 81 -20.88 2.38 -13.75
C THR A 81 -20.71 0.90 -13.41
N ASP A 82 -21.69 0.09 -13.80
CA ASP A 82 -21.63 -1.37 -13.78
C ASP A 82 -21.00 -1.97 -15.06
N ASP A 83 -20.73 -1.14 -16.08
CA ASP A 83 -20.26 -1.60 -17.40
C ASP A 83 -18.75 -1.82 -17.49
N ILE A 84 -17.97 -1.42 -16.47
CA ILE A 84 -16.51 -1.55 -16.46
C ILE A 84 -16.09 -2.29 -15.20
N TYR A 85 -15.42 -3.42 -15.35
CA TYR A 85 -14.93 -4.18 -14.20
C TYR A 85 -13.72 -3.51 -13.53
N PRO A 86 -13.81 -3.09 -12.26
CA PRO A 86 -12.68 -2.57 -11.47
C PRO A 86 -11.94 -3.72 -10.77
N ILE A 87 -10.94 -4.29 -11.44
CA ILE A 87 -10.23 -5.49 -10.96
C ILE A 87 -8.95 -5.06 -10.23
N TYR A 88 -8.83 -5.44 -8.96
CA TYR A 88 -7.65 -5.19 -8.13
C TYR A 88 -7.06 -6.50 -7.62
N VAL A 89 -5.79 -6.75 -7.89
CA VAL A 89 -5.06 -7.95 -7.44
C VAL A 89 -3.78 -7.53 -6.73
N ASN A 90 -3.59 -8.01 -5.49
CA ASN A 90 -2.32 -7.87 -4.77
C ASN A 90 -1.41 -9.06 -5.11
N CYS A 91 -0.33 -8.80 -5.85
CA CYS A 91 0.61 -9.81 -6.32
C CYS A 91 1.52 -10.39 -5.21
N TRP A 92 1.59 -9.76 -4.05
CA TRP A 92 2.21 -10.39 -2.87
C TRP A 92 1.41 -11.60 -2.38
N GLN A 93 0.08 -11.48 -2.35
CA GLN A 93 -0.81 -12.55 -1.90
C GLN A 93 -1.10 -13.54 -3.02
N LYS A 94 -1.27 -13.06 -4.25
CA LYS A 94 -1.61 -13.81 -5.45
C LYS A 94 -0.42 -13.78 -6.42
N ASN A 95 0.65 -14.49 -6.10
CA ASN A 95 1.96 -14.36 -6.74
C ASN A 95 2.15 -15.19 -8.03
N SER A 96 1.18 -16.00 -8.44
CA SER A 96 1.27 -16.80 -9.68
C SER A 96 0.08 -16.56 -10.59
N THR A 97 0.26 -16.76 -11.89
CA THR A 97 -0.80 -16.63 -12.89
C THR A 97 -2.09 -17.34 -12.49
N TYR A 98 -2.00 -18.56 -11.99
CA TYR A 98 -3.19 -19.29 -11.57
C TYR A 98 -3.95 -18.60 -10.44
N LYS A 99 -3.25 -18.13 -9.40
CA LYS A 99 -3.86 -17.42 -8.26
C LYS A 99 -4.46 -16.06 -8.67
N VAL A 100 -3.76 -15.34 -9.54
CA VAL A 100 -4.25 -14.08 -10.11
C VAL A 100 -5.54 -14.30 -10.89
N LEU A 101 -5.59 -15.33 -11.75
CA LEU A 101 -6.79 -15.65 -12.54
C LEU A 101 -7.96 -16.08 -11.67
N LEU A 102 -7.73 -16.82 -10.58
CA LEU A 102 -8.78 -17.17 -9.63
C LEU A 102 -9.39 -15.92 -8.98
N ASP A 103 -8.55 -14.98 -8.58
CA ASP A 103 -8.95 -13.73 -7.95
C ASP A 103 -9.74 -12.84 -8.95
N ILE A 104 -9.26 -12.73 -10.19
CA ILE A 104 -9.99 -12.05 -11.28
C ILE A 104 -11.36 -12.69 -11.51
N CYS A 105 -11.42 -14.04 -11.58
CA CYS A 105 -12.69 -14.76 -11.76
C CYS A 105 -13.69 -14.46 -10.64
N GLU A 106 -13.23 -14.40 -9.40
CA GLU A 106 -14.08 -14.04 -8.25
C GLU A 106 -14.64 -12.62 -8.38
N GLN A 107 -13.79 -11.63 -8.73
CA GLN A 107 -14.18 -10.23 -8.86
C GLN A 107 -15.15 -9.98 -10.03
N ILE A 108 -15.06 -10.75 -11.13
CA ILE A 108 -16.03 -10.68 -12.24
C ILE A 108 -17.27 -11.57 -12.01
N GLY A 109 -17.44 -12.15 -10.81
CA GLY A 109 -18.60 -12.94 -10.43
C GLY A 109 -18.63 -14.39 -10.94
N TYR A 110 -17.50 -14.91 -11.46
CA TYR A 110 -17.43 -16.29 -11.93
C TYR A 110 -16.98 -17.26 -10.83
N LYS A 111 -17.89 -18.16 -10.39
CA LYS A 111 -17.68 -19.06 -9.25
C LYS A 111 -17.24 -20.48 -9.63
N PHE A 112 -17.33 -20.89 -10.90
CA PHE A 112 -17.06 -22.27 -11.34
C PHE A 112 -15.60 -22.49 -11.70
N THR A 113 -14.69 -22.24 -10.74
CA THR A 113 -13.24 -22.30 -10.95
C THR A 113 -12.61 -23.65 -10.61
N GLN A 114 -13.35 -24.56 -9.92
CA GLN A 114 -12.83 -25.85 -9.47
C GLN A 114 -12.36 -26.71 -10.66
N ASN A 115 -11.18 -27.33 -10.51
CA ASN A 115 -10.54 -28.21 -11.51
C ASN A 115 -10.23 -27.55 -12.87
N LYS A 116 -10.30 -26.23 -12.99
CA LYS A 116 -9.92 -25.52 -14.22
C LYS A 116 -8.43 -25.22 -14.25
N LYS A 117 -7.84 -25.38 -15.42
CA LYS A 117 -6.46 -24.93 -15.71
C LYS A 117 -6.43 -23.43 -15.97
N SER A 118 -5.24 -22.81 -15.88
CA SER A 118 -5.06 -21.37 -16.15
C SER A 118 -5.62 -20.96 -17.52
N ILE A 119 -5.42 -21.75 -18.57
CA ILE A 119 -5.93 -21.44 -19.90
C ILE A 119 -7.47 -21.38 -19.96
N GLU A 120 -8.15 -22.28 -19.26
CA GLU A 120 -9.61 -22.29 -19.22
C GLU A 120 -10.16 -21.10 -18.42
N LEU A 121 -9.42 -20.65 -17.39
CA LEU A 121 -9.76 -19.44 -16.64
C LEU A 121 -9.52 -18.18 -17.49
N MET A 122 -8.45 -18.14 -18.27
CA MET A 122 -8.17 -17.08 -19.25
C MET A 122 -9.31 -16.94 -20.25
N ASP A 123 -9.80 -18.06 -20.83
CA ASP A 123 -10.93 -18.07 -21.78
C ASP A 123 -12.20 -17.52 -21.14
N VAL A 124 -12.43 -17.83 -19.86
CA VAL A 124 -13.59 -17.32 -19.10
C VAL A 124 -13.49 -15.82 -18.88
N VAL A 125 -12.34 -15.34 -18.41
CA VAL A 125 -12.07 -13.92 -18.16
C VAL A 125 -12.24 -13.13 -19.46
N GLN A 126 -11.59 -13.56 -20.55
CA GLN A 126 -11.69 -12.94 -21.87
C GLN A 126 -13.16 -12.80 -22.32
N ARG A 127 -13.93 -13.89 -22.24
CA ARG A 127 -15.31 -13.93 -22.71
C ARG A 127 -16.24 -13.01 -21.91
N ILE A 128 -15.97 -12.84 -20.62
CA ILE A 128 -16.80 -11.99 -19.76
C ILE A 128 -16.39 -10.52 -19.94
N VAL A 129 -15.11 -10.23 -19.78
CA VAL A 129 -14.58 -8.85 -19.77
C VAL A 129 -14.68 -8.17 -21.14
N ASN A 130 -14.50 -8.91 -22.23
CA ASN A 130 -14.59 -8.34 -23.59
C ASN A 130 -16.01 -7.94 -24.02
N LYS A 131 -17.05 -8.22 -23.20
CA LYS A 131 -18.40 -7.70 -23.46
C LYS A 131 -18.53 -6.21 -23.16
N THR A 132 -17.72 -5.72 -22.22
CA THR A 132 -17.76 -4.35 -21.74
C THR A 132 -16.34 -3.77 -21.73
N GLY A 133 -15.65 -3.85 -20.63
CA GLY A 133 -14.25 -3.43 -20.46
C GLY A 133 -13.80 -3.62 -19.03
N ALA A 134 -12.51 -3.40 -18.75
CA ALA A 134 -11.98 -3.51 -17.41
C ALA A 134 -10.79 -2.57 -17.14
N VAL A 135 -10.65 -2.21 -15.88
CA VAL A 135 -9.43 -1.64 -15.30
C VAL A 135 -8.76 -2.72 -14.48
N PHE A 136 -7.57 -3.15 -14.87
CA PHE A 136 -6.78 -4.11 -14.13
C PHE A 136 -5.73 -3.38 -13.33
N VAL A 137 -5.73 -3.60 -12.02
CA VAL A 137 -4.72 -3.10 -11.11
C VAL A 137 -3.97 -4.29 -10.52
N PHE A 138 -2.67 -4.32 -10.76
CA PHE A 138 -1.76 -5.30 -10.17
C PHE A 138 -0.84 -4.58 -9.20
N ASP A 139 -1.15 -4.69 -7.91
CA ASP A 139 -0.37 -4.07 -6.85
C ASP A 139 0.77 -4.98 -6.41
N GLU A 140 1.90 -4.38 -6.03
CA GLU A 140 3.14 -5.09 -5.71
C GLU A 140 3.56 -6.07 -6.82
N ILE A 141 3.47 -5.63 -8.06
CA ILE A 141 3.72 -6.44 -9.25
C ILE A 141 5.12 -7.09 -9.26
N ASP A 142 6.09 -6.48 -8.60
CA ASP A 142 7.45 -7.01 -8.41
C ASP A 142 7.52 -8.27 -7.54
N LYS A 143 6.41 -8.69 -6.93
CA LYS A 143 6.28 -9.91 -6.13
C LYS A 143 5.67 -11.09 -6.88
N ALA A 144 5.22 -10.87 -8.12
CA ALA A 144 4.74 -11.96 -8.95
C ALA A 144 5.89 -12.88 -9.38
N GLU A 145 5.65 -14.20 -9.35
CA GLU A 145 6.62 -15.23 -9.74
C GLU A 145 6.65 -15.44 -11.26
N ASP A 146 5.53 -15.18 -11.93
CA ASP A 146 5.38 -15.26 -13.38
C ASP A 146 4.44 -14.16 -13.89
N PHE A 147 4.46 -13.87 -15.19
CA PHE A 147 3.72 -12.78 -15.81
C PHE A 147 2.83 -13.24 -16.98
N ASP A 148 2.47 -14.52 -17.06
CA ASP A 148 1.60 -15.02 -18.13
C ASP A 148 0.21 -14.39 -18.06
N PHE A 149 -0.31 -14.11 -16.86
CA PHE A 149 -1.56 -13.36 -16.67
C PHE A 149 -1.49 -11.95 -17.26
N LEU A 150 -0.35 -11.27 -17.09
CA LEU A 150 -0.17 -9.91 -17.60
C LEU A 150 -0.10 -9.92 -19.15
N TYR A 151 0.66 -10.87 -19.71
CA TYR A 151 0.70 -11.07 -21.15
C TYR A 151 -0.69 -11.35 -21.72
N PHE A 152 -1.45 -12.26 -21.10
CA PHE A 152 -2.82 -12.57 -21.46
C PHE A 152 -3.73 -11.33 -21.43
N VAL A 153 -3.73 -10.55 -20.34
CA VAL A 153 -4.54 -9.33 -20.24
C VAL A 153 -4.19 -8.35 -21.35
N LEU A 154 -2.89 -8.16 -21.63
CA LEU A 154 -2.44 -7.21 -22.63
C LEU A 154 -2.79 -7.65 -24.07
N GLU A 155 -2.83 -8.94 -24.35
CA GLU A 155 -3.08 -9.49 -25.70
C GLU A 155 -4.56 -9.71 -25.97
N GLU A 156 -5.29 -10.32 -25.02
CA GLU A 156 -6.60 -10.92 -25.26
C GLU A 156 -7.79 -10.05 -24.77
N VAL A 157 -7.55 -9.04 -23.95
CA VAL A 157 -8.60 -8.12 -23.50
C VAL A 157 -8.61 -6.87 -24.37
N TYR A 158 -9.78 -6.49 -24.93
CA TYR A 158 -9.87 -5.39 -25.91
C TYR A 158 -9.91 -4.01 -25.25
N HIS A 159 -10.91 -3.75 -24.41
CA HIS A 159 -11.12 -2.45 -23.78
C HIS A 159 -10.60 -2.46 -22.34
N LYS A 160 -9.35 -2.07 -22.16
CA LYS A 160 -8.68 -2.15 -20.87
C LYS A 160 -7.82 -0.94 -20.55
N SER A 161 -7.58 -0.73 -19.26
CA SER A 161 -6.43 -0.02 -18.70
C SER A 161 -5.72 -0.96 -17.74
N VAL A 162 -4.39 -0.96 -17.76
CA VAL A 162 -3.58 -1.78 -16.86
C VAL A 162 -2.72 -0.87 -15.99
N PHE A 163 -2.94 -0.88 -14.68
CA PHE A 163 -2.18 -0.13 -13.69
C PHE A 163 -1.29 -1.09 -12.90
N LEU A 164 0.01 -0.91 -12.99
CA LEU A 164 1.00 -1.70 -12.29
C LEU A 164 1.59 -0.85 -11.16
N LEU A 165 1.53 -1.34 -9.92
CA LEU A 165 2.09 -0.65 -8.77
C LEU A 165 3.34 -1.38 -8.30
N THR A 166 4.42 -0.63 -8.06
CA THR A 166 5.67 -1.16 -7.51
C THR A 166 6.37 -0.11 -6.65
N ASN A 167 7.28 -0.56 -5.81
CA ASN A 167 8.18 0.34 -5.09
C ASN A 167 9.44 0.70 -5.91
N PHE A 168 9.73 -0.08 -6.96
CA PHE A 168 11.00 -0.01 -7.71
C PHE A 168 10.78 0.28 -9.19
N LYS A 169 11.14 1.47 -9.64
CA LYS A 169 11.10 1.83 -11.07
C LYS A 169 11.91 0.88 -11.97
N SER A 170 13.00 0.32 -11.42
CA SER A 170 13.89 -0.60 -12.14
C SER A 170 13.22 -1.93 -12.52
N TRP A 171 12.14 -2.32 -11.86
CA TRP A 171 11.40 -3.55 -12.17
C TRP A 171 11.03 -3.67 -13.66
N LEU A 172 10.64 -2.56 -14.30
CA LEU A 172 10.29 -2.57 -15.73
C LEU A 172 11.46 -3.01 -16.63
N ILE A 173 12.71 -2.81 -16.20
CA ILE A 173 13.90 -3.19 -16.99
C ILE A 173 14.01 -4.70 -17.08
N GLU A 174 13.62 -5.42 -16.03
CA GLU A 174 13.74 -6.88 -15.91
C GLU A 174 12.59 -7.63 -16.60
N LEU A 175 11.52 -6.92 -16.97
CA LEU A 175 10.35 -7.52 -17.60
C LEU A 175 10.66 -8.00 -19.02
N ASP A 176 10.02 -9.11 -19.44
CA ASP A 176 10.15 -9.68 -20.81
C ASP A 176 9.77 -8.64 -21.90
N GLU A 177 10.58 -8.58 -22.95
CA GLU A 177 10.40 -7.61 -24.04
C GLU A 177 9.05 -7.75 -24.76
N ARG A 178 8.46 -8.95 -24.81
CA ARG A 178 7.13 -9.19 -25.39
C ARG A 178 6.04 -8.50 -24.57
N ILE A 179 6.18 -8.46 -23.26
CA ILE A 179 5.25 -7.76 -22.36
C ILE A 179 5.49 -6.25 -22.44
N LYS A 180 6.76 -5.81 -22.40
CA LYS A 180 7.11 -4.38 -22.49
C LYS A 180 6.54 -3.72 -23.74
N SER A 181 6.69 -4.38 -24.89
CA SER A 181 6.25 -3.84 -26.19
C SER A 181 4.73 -3.64 -26.27
N ARG A 182 3.95 -4.44 -25.53
CA ARG A 182 2.49 -4.33 -25.44
C ARG A 182 2.01 -3.40 -24.35
N LEU A 183 2.72 -3.41 -23.24
CA LEU A 183 2.36 -2.63 -22.05
C LEU A 183 2.52 -1.13 -22.31
N THR A 184 3.67 -0.70 -22.89
CA THR A 184 4.01 0.70 -23.18
C THR A 184 3.47 1.68 -22.11
N PRO A 185 3.84 1.52 -20.82
CA PRO A 185 3.18 2.22 -19.76
C PRO A 185 3.65 3.68 -19.64
N GLU A 186 2.75 4.57 -19.31
CA GLU A 186 3.12 5.90 -18.81
C GLU A 186 3.59 5.77 -17.35
N MET A 187 4.66 6.51 -17.02
CA MET A 187 5.27 6.46 -15.68
C MET A 187 4.62 7.48 -14.77
N VAL A 188 4.12 7.02 -13.62
CA VAL A 188 3.50 7.89 -12.60
C VAL A 188 4.28 7.76 -11.30
N GLU A 189 4.98 8.82 -10.93
CA GLU A 189 5.72 8.88 -9.68
C GLU A 189 4.87 9.47 -8.56
N PHE A 190 4.64 8.69 -7.50
CA PHE A 190 4.06 9.18 -6.27
C PHE A 190 5.15 9.73 -5.39
N LYS A 191 5.05 11.02 -5.07
CA LYS A 191 5.99 11.70 -4.18
C LYS A 191 5.66 11.44 -2.72
N GLN A 192 6.67 11.51 -1.87
CA GLN A 192 6.48 11.45 -0.43
C GLN A 192 5.65 12.64 0.04
N TYR A 193 4.83 12.43 1.08
CA TYR A 193 4.11 13.51 1.73
C TYR A 193 5.08 14.42 2.49
N ASN A 194 4.83 15.70 2.42
CA ASN A 194 5.50 16.67 3.30
C ASN A 194 4.86 16.66 4.70
N GLU A 195 5.44 17.40 5.64
CA GLU A 195 4.96 17.44 7.02
C GLU A 195 3.51 17.98 7.15
N THR A 196 3.15 18.99 6.36
CA THR A 196 1.80 19.55 6.36
C THR A 196 0.77 18.55 5.85
N GLU A 197 1.09 17.84 4.77
CA GLU A 197 0.24 16.77 4.22
C GLU A 197 0.13 15.59 5.20
N THR A 198 1.25 15.17 5.81
CA THR A 198 1.28 14.13 6.84
C THR A 198 0.38 14.50 8.02
N ARG A 199 0.45 15.75 8.50
CA ARG A 199 -0.41 16.28 9.56
C ARG A 199 -1.87 16.19 9.17
N GLY A 200 -2.23 16.65 7.98
CA GLY A 200 -3.61 16.63 7.50
C GLY A 200 -4.19 15.22 7.44
N ILE A 201 -3.42 14.26 6.91
CA ILE A 201 -3.80 12.84 6.84
C ILE A 201 -4.00 12.25 8.23
N LEU A 202 -3.06 12.44 9.16
CA LEU A 202 -3.15 11.91 10.52
C LEU A 202 -4.29 12.55 11.31
N LYS A 203 -4.54 13.84 11.13
CA LYS A 203 -5.65 14.54 11.76
C LYS A 203 -7.01 14.01 11.30
N GLU A 204 -7.17 13.77 10.00
CA GLU A 204 -8.38 13.14 9.47
C GLU A 204 -8.58 11.73 10.05
N ARG A 205 -7.51 10.91 10.12
CA ARG A 205 -7.56 9.59 10.75
C ARG A 205 -7.93 9.67 12.22
N LEU A 206 -7.42 10.65 12.94
CA LEU A 206 -7.76 10.89 14.34
C LEU A 206 -9.26 11.13 14.51
N ASP A 207 -9.87 11.96 13.66
CA ASP A 207 -11.29 12.25 13.69
C ASP A 207 -12.16 11.01 13.40
N TYR A 208 -11.70 10.08 12.58
CA TYR A 208 -12.39 8.81 12.33
C TYR A 208 -12.20 7.80 13.46
N ALA A 209 -11.01 7.70 14.04
CA ALA A 209 -10.63 6.61 14.91
C ALA A 209 -10.94 6.85 16.39
N PHE A 210 -10.88 8.09 16.88
CA PHE A 210 -10.88 8.37 18.31
C PHE A 210 -12.10 9.17 18.78
N VAL A 211 -12.40 9.04 20.05
CA VAL A 211 -13.39 9.87 20.74
C VAL A 211 -12.87 11.32 20.79
N ALA A 212 -13.78 12.29 20.65
CA ALA A 212 -13.41 13.70 20.67
C ALA A 212 -12.75 14.10 22.01
N GLY A 213 -11.65 14.84 21.93
CA GLY A 213 -10.92 15.32 23.12
C GLY A 213 -9.93 14.34 23.72
N VAL A 214 -9.74 13.16 23.14
CA VAL A 214 -8.71 12.19 23.55
C VAL A 214 -7.29 12.69 23.24
N TRP A 215 -7.12 13.39 22.13
CA TRP A 215 -5.84 13.92 21.65
C TRP A 215 -5.76 15.43 21.77
N ASN A 216 -4.61 15.95 22.20
CA ASN A 216 -4.27 17.37 22.08
C ASN A 216 -3.34 17.58 20.87
N GLU A 217 -3.19 18.83 20.44
CA GLU A 217 -2.39 19.18 19.26
C GLU A 217 -0.90 18.85 19.47
N ASP A 218 -0.37 19.01 20.67
CA ASP A 218 1.05 18.76 20.98
C ASP A 218 1.46 17.28 20.80
N GLU A 219 0.60 16.36 21.28
CA GLU A 219 0.81 14.92 21.14
C GLU A 219 0.70 14.47 19.66
N LEU A 220 -0.27 15.02 18.93
CA LEU A 220 -0.39 14.78 17.49
C LEU A 220 0.85 15.27 16.76
N GLU A 221 1.36 16.45 17.12
CA GLU A 221 2.55 17.05 16.50
C GLU A 221 3.80 16.17 16.66
N MET A 222 3.97 15.54 17.82
CA MET A 222 5.07 14.59 18.05
C MET A 222 4.98 13.41 17.07
N ILE A 223 3.79 12.87 16.86
CA ILE A 223 3.57 11.76 15.91
C ILE A 223 3.81 12.24 14.47
N VAL A 224 3.31 13.40 14.09
CA VAL A 224 3.51 14.00 12.77
C VAL A 224 5.02 14.13 12.45
N LYS A 225 5.81 14.70 13.36
CA LYS A 225 7.25 14.83 13.19
C LYS A 225 7.94 13.49 13.01
N LYS A 226 7.62 12.51 13.86
CA LYS A 226 8.21 11.16 13.74
C LYS A 226 7.83 10.49 12.43
N THR A 227 6.55 10.56 12.04
CA THR A 227 6.04 10.00 10.78
C THR A 227 6.70 10.64 9.56
N SER A 228 6.85 11.98 9.56
CA SER A 228 7.51 12.71 8.48
C SER A 228 9.00 12.37 8.36
N GLN A 229 9.69 12.11 9.47
CA GLN A 229 11.07 11.63 9.46
C GLN A 229 11.19 10.24 8.84
N LEU A 230 10.25 9.34 9.14
CA LEU A 230 10.22 7.97 8.61
C LEU A 230 9.67 7.91 7.19
N LYS A 231 8.96 8.97 6.74
CA LYS A 231 8.35 9.10 5.40
C LYS A 231 7.36 7.97 5.05
N ASP A 232 6.71 7.40 6.06
CA ASP A 232 5.73 6.32 5.93
C ASP A 232 4.52 6.60 6.83
N ILE A 233 3.35 6.87 6.22
CA ILE A 233 2.09 7.15 6.95
C ILE A 233 1.69 6.00 7.88
N ARG A 234 2.02 4.76 7.53
CA ARG A 234 1.69 3.58 8.34
C ARG A 234 2.34 3.65 9.73
N SER A 235 3.54 4.22 9.82
CA SER A 235 4.19 4.45 11.11
C SER A 235 3.40 5.41 12.01
N GLY A 236 2.79 6.44 11.42
CA GLY A 236 1.92 7.37 12.15
C GLY A 236 0.65 6.71 12.67
N LEU A 237 -0.01 5.88 11.85
CA LEU A 237 -1.19 5.12 12.27
C LEU A 237 -0.86 4.14 13.39
N PHE A 238 0.28 3.44 13.29
CA PHE A 238 0.79 2.59 14.36
C PHE A 238 1.02 3.37 15.68
N LEU A 239 1.69 4.52 15.60
CA LEU A 239 1.97 5.35 16.77
C LEU A 239 0.69 5.85 17.46
N MET A 240 -0.30 6.29 16.69
CA MET A 240 -1.59 6.73 17.20
C MET A 240 -2.31 5.58 17.94
N ARG A 241 -2.37 4.40 17.33
CA ARG A 241 -2.98 3.21 17.90
C ARG A 241 -2.27 2.81 19.20
N GLU A 242 -0.95 2.69 19.13
CA GLU A 242 -0.13 2.24 20.28
C GLU A 242 -0.21 3.20 21.47
N ALA A 243 -0.13 4.51 21.21
CA ALA A 243 -0.23 5.51 22.29
C ALA A 243 -1.61 5.50 22.96
N ALA A 244 -2.69 5.29 22.20
CA ALA A 244 -4.04 5.17 22.75
C ALA A 244 -4.21 3.91 23.59
N LEU A 245 -3.73 2.75 23.12
CA LEU A 245 -3.75 1.50 23.90
C LEU A 245 -3.00 1.64 25.22
N GLN A 246 -1.84 2.29 25.22
CA GLN A 246 -1.07 2.54 26.45
C GLN A 246 -1.79 3.50 27.41
N ALA A 247 -2.54 4.49 26.89
CA ALA A 247 -3.36 5.36 27.71
C ALA A 247 -4.52 4.59 28.36
N GLU A 248 -5.17 3.70 27.61
CA GLU A 248 -6.22 2.81 28.13
C GLU A 248 -5.68 1.87 29.22
N GLU A 249 -4.53 1.23 29.00
CA GLU A 249 -3.87 0.39 30.01
C GLU A 249 -3.54 1.15 31.30
N ALA A 250 -3.19 2.44 31.18
CA ALA A 250 -2.95 3.33 32.31
C ALA A 250 -4.25 3.93 32.90
N SER A 251 -5.44 3.51 32.42
CA SER A 251 -6.75 4.03 32.83
C SER A 251 -6.90 5.55 32.66
N LYS A 252 -6.25 6.12 31.67
CA LYS A 252 -6.34 7.54 31.31
C LYS A 252 -7.47 7.79 30.33
N LYS A 253 -8.05 8.99 30.39
CA LYS A 253 -9.10 9.44 29.45
C LYS A 253 -8.55 10.21 28.25
N LYS A 254 -7.24 10.46 28.20
CA LYS A 254 -6.54 11.19 27.15
C LYS A 254 -5.18 10.57 26.92
N VAL A 255 -4.70 10.70 25.71
CA VAL A 255 -3.32 10.42 25.36
C VAL A 255 -2.47 11.62 25.80
N GLU A 256 -1.41 11.35 26.51
CA GLU A 256 -0.45 12.35 26.99
C GLU A 256 0.93 12.09 26.35
N LYS A 257 1.83 13.03 26.51
CA LYS A 257 3.18 12.96 25.96
C LYS A 257 3.93 11.66 26.33
N THR A 258 3.72 11.16 27.55
CA THR A 258 4.37 9.93 28.05
C THR A 258 3.97 8.69 27.26
N GLU A 259 2.72 8.57 26.82
CA GLU A 259 2.24 7.46 26.03
C GLU A 259 2.78 7.53 24.59
N VAL A 260 2.85 8.74 24.03
CA VAL A 260 3.46 8.96 22.71
C VAL A 260 4.95 8.62 22.72
N GLU A 261 5.70 9.03 23.74
CA GLU A 261 7.12 8.72 23.89
C GLU A 261 7.37 7.20 24.01
N LYS A 262 6.51 6.48 24.73
CA LYS A 262 6.58 5.02 24.83
C LYS A 262 6.27 4.35 23.49
N ALA A 263 5.24 4.83 22.77
CA ALA A 263 4.91 4.31 21.45
C ALA A 263 6.06 4.51 20.45
N ILE A 264 6.69 5.69 20.45
CA ILE A 264 7.86 5.99 19.62
C ILE A 264 9.02 5.05 19.96
N LYS A 265 9.32 4.87 21.27
CA LYS A 265 10.36 3.94 21.71
C LYS A 265 10.09 2.51 21.24
N LYS A 266 8.85 2.03 21.36
CA LYS A 266 8.46 0.70 20.88
C LYS A 266 8.69 0.54 19.37
N LEU A 267 8.35 1.56 18.57
CA LEU A 267 8.60 1.58 17.12
C LEU A 267 10.10 1.55 16.82
N ASP A 268 10.89 2.34 17.53
CA ASP A 268 12.36 2.40 17.35
C ASP A 268 13.01 1.08 17.75
N ASP A 269 12.61 0.47 18.86
CA ASP A 269 13.10 -0.85 19.31
C ASP A 269 12.79 -1.94 18.28
N PHE A 270 11.61 -1.91 17.65
CA PHE A 270 11.24 -2.82 16.59
C PHE A 270 12.13 -2.66 15.35
N THR A 271 12.44 -1.42 14.98
CA THR A 271 13.30 -1.10 13.84
C THR A 271 14.75 -1.54 14.09
N VAL A 272 15.24 -1.39 15.33
CA VAL A 272 16.59 -1.85 15.72
C VAL A 272 16.69 -3.38 15.72
N LYS A 273 15.64 -4.09 16.19
CA LYS A 273 15.61 -5.56 16.14
C LYS A 273 15.71 -6.11 14.73
N ASN A 274 15.01 -5.48 13.76
CA ASN A 274 15.14 -5.86 12.36
C ASN A 274 16.56 -5.68 11.81
N SER A 275 17.32 -4.71 12.30
CA SER A 275 18.73 -4.52 11.88
C SER A 275 19.69 -5.57 12.47
N THR A 276 19.35 -6.20 13.57
CA THR A 276 20.14 -7.30 14.18
C THR A 276 19.83 -8.69 13.58
N GLU A 277 18.71 -8.81 12.87
CA GLU A 277 18.34 -10.03 12.11
C GLU A 277 18.98 -10.09 10.71
N LEU A 278 19.66 -9.04 10.29
CA LEU A 278 20.42 -9.03 9.04
C LEU A 278 21.54 -10.06 9.06
N ALA A 279 21.84 -10.65 7.90
CA ALA A 279 23.04 -11.50 7.76
C ALA A 279 24.32 -10.74 8.15
N ILE A 280 25.34 -11.45 8.61
CA ILE A 280 26.59 -10.83 9.11
C ILE A 280 27.15 -9.81 8.11
N ASP A 281 27.17 -10.15 6.81
CA ASP A 281 27.65 -9.26 5.76
C ASP A 281 26.79 -7.99 5.61
N GLU A 282 25.47 -8.11 5.76
CA GLU A 282 24.55 -6.98 5.71
C GLU A 282 24.70 -6.06 6.92
N GLN A 283 24.97 -6.63 8.11
CA GLN A 283 25.29 -5.86 9.31
C GLN A 283 26.59 -5.08 9.15
N ILE A 284 27.63 -5.69 8.54
CA ILE A 284 28.89 -5.04 8.24
C ILE A 284 28.68 -3.89 7.25
N ILE A 285 27.92 -4.13 6.17
CA ILE A 285 27.59 -3.10 5.18
C ILE A 285 26.82 -1.95 5.86
N LEU A 286 25.81 -2.26 6.68
CA LEU A 286 25.03 -1.25 7.40
C LEU A 286 25.91 -0.42 8.34
N SER A 287 26.88 -1.05 9.04
CA SER A 287 27.81 -0.35 9.92
C SER A 287 28.73 0.59 9.12
N VAL A 288 29.25 0.14 7.98
CA VAL A 288 30.11 0.95 7.10
C VAL A 288 29.36 2.15 6.53
N VAL A 289 28.10 1.96 6.12
CA VAL A 289 27.25 3.05 5.63
C VAL A 289 26.92 4.06 6.73
N LYS A 290 26.65 3.60 7.96
CA LYS A 290 26.42 4.50 9.13
C LYS A 290 27.66 5.29 9.51
N ASP A 291 28.83 4.65 9.50
CA ASP A 291 30.10 5.29 9.88
C ASP A 291 30.59 6.31 8.83
N GLN A 292 30.14 6.17 7.58
CA GLN A 292 30.57 6.99 6.44
C GLN A 292 29.41 7.56 5.63
N ALA A 293 28.39 8.07 6.28
CA ALA A 293 27.24 8.68 5.63
C ALA A 293 27.66 9.76 4.63
N GLY A 294 27.37 9.55 3.34
CA GLY A 294 27.74 10.46 2.23
C GLY A 294 29.04 10.11 1.49
N GLY A 295 29.72 9.02 1.85
CA GLY A 295 30.91 8.53 1.15
C GLY A 295 30.61 8.00 -0.26
N ARG A 296 31.62 8.05 -1.15
CA ARG A 296 31.49 7.44 -2.49
C ARG A 296 31.50 5.92 -2.39
N ILE A 297 30.73 5.26 -3.25
CA ILE A 297 30.59 3.78 -3.28
C ILE A 297 31.94 3.05 -3.26
N GLY A 298 32.98 3.54 -3.97
CA GLY A 298 34.30 2.94 -3.98
C GLY A 298 35.01 3.01 -2.63
N ASP A 299 34.80 4.06 -1.84
CA ASP A 299 35.40 4.22 -0.50
C ASP A 299 34.64 3.36 0.53
N LEU A 300 33.31 3.26 0.42
CA LEU A 300 32.49 2.36 1.21
C LEU A 300 32.90 0.88 0.99
N TYR A 301 33.17 0.50 -0.27
CA TYR A 301 33.62 -0.86 -0.61
C TYR A 301 35.00 -1.19 -0.01
N LYS A 302 35.94 -0.24 -0.02
CA LYS A 302 37.27 -0.42 0.62
C LYS A 302 37.15 -0.60 2.14
N HIS A 303 36.21 0.10 2.78
CA HIS A 303 35.97 -0.05 4.22
C HIS A 303 35.25 -1.37 4.55
N TYR A 304 34.35 -1.82 3.68
CA TYR A 304 33.75 -3.14 3.80
C TYR A 304 34.80 -4.26 3.72
N GLN A 305 35.70 -4.21 2.73
CA GLN A 305 36.79 -5.19 2.58
C GLN A 305 37.77 -5.21 3.77
N LYS A 306 37.86 -4.16 4.56
CA LYS A 306 38.70 -4.14 5.77
C LYS A 306 38.01 -4.66 7.02
N LYS A 307 36.68 -4.72 7.04
CA LYS A 307 35.87 -5.22 8.16
C LYS A 307 35.42 -6.68 7.96
N ASN A 308 35.56 -7.20 6.75
CA ASN A 308 35.29 -8.59 6.37
C ASN A 308 36.65 -9.32 6.17
#